data_772d35b89721827e4eec802adc101d20
#
_entry.id   772d35b89721827e4eec802adc101d20
#
_cell.length_a   1.000
_cell.length_b   1.000
_cell.length_c   1.000
_cell.angle_alpha   90.00
_cell.angle_beta   90.00
_cell.angle_gamma   90.00
#
_symmetry.space_group_name_H-M   'P 1'
#
loop_
_entity.id
_entity.type
_entity.pdbx_description
1 polymer ?
#
loop_
_entity_poly.entity_id
_entity_poly.type
_entity_poly.pdbx_seq_one_letter_code
_entity_poly.pdbx_strand_id
1 'polypeptide(L)'
;MKTKAHILFDKTKSSLKILFALKKNIKSVKISQANFFIVIGGDGFMLKILKKFYNFKKPFYGINSGSYGFLMNKFTRKNFIKNLTKIHSISINPLIMSVKNKSNQIKKSIAINEISILRQGKQAAKLSIRSGKNIISKKLISDGVLVSTPAGSTAYNLSVHGPILNLDSKKLAITPISPFRPRRWRGTIVSERSTIIIKNLDYDKRPINAVADNFEVKHAKVIRIQINKKIKFVLLYNKNSSLEKKIKIEQLIKETKNN
;
A
#
# COMPACT_ATOMS: atom_id res chain seq x y z
N MET A 1 27.29 16.02 -7.53
CA MET A 1 26.52 16.32 -6.29
C MET A 1 26.82 15.24 -5.26
N LYS A 2 27.40 15.57 -4.08
CA LYS A 2 27.65 14.57 -3.02
C LYS A 2 26.31 14.01 -2.54
N THR A 3 26.11 12.70 -2.66
CA THR A 3 24.88 12.00 -2.28
C THR A 3 24.73 11.97 -0.76
N LYS A 4 23.95 12.92 -0.19
CA LYS A 4 23.67 12.98 1.25
C LYS A 4 22.40 12.20 1.54
N ALA A 5 22.52 10.99 2.11
CA ALA A 5 21.39 10.15 2.46
C ALA A 5 21.35 9.83 3.96
N HIS A 6 20.14 9.75 4.53
CA HIS A 6 19.91 9.15 5.84
C HIS A 6 19.48 7.70 5.65
N ILE A 7 20.18 6.76 6.28
CA ILE A 7 19.95 5.32 6.08
C ILE A 7 19.11 4.76 7.20
N LEU A 8 17.99 4.14 6.84
CA LEU A 8 17.06 3.43 7.71
C LEU A 8 17.03 1.96 7.30
N PHE A 9 17.02 1.04 8.25
CA PHE A 9 17.04 -0.39 7.95
C PHE A 9 16.22 -1.17 8.99
N ASP A 10 15.63 -2.28 8.58
CA ASP A 10 15.13 -3.27 9.52
C ASP A 10 16.31 -4.06 10.11
N LYS A 11 16.11 -4.68 11.28
CA LYS A 11 17.19 -5.38 11.99
C LYS A 11 17.42 -6.83 11.51
N THR A 12 16.95 -7.19 10.31
CA THR A 12 17.15 -8.53 9.76
C THR A 12 18.60 -8.76 9.34
N LYS A 13 19.04 -10.02 9.37
CA LYS A 13 20.40 -10.41 8.91
C LYS A 13 20.67 -9.97 7.45
N SER A 14 19.65 -10.06 6.58
CA SER A 14 19.74 -9.64 5.19
C SER A 14 19.95 -8.13 5.05
N SER A 15 19.18 -7.34 5.78
CA SER A 15 19.31 -5.87 5.78
C SER A 15 20.65 -5.41 6.33
N LEU A 16 21.16 -6.05 7.37
CA LEU A 16 22.49 -5.77 7.92
C LEU A 16 23.60 -6.04 6.91
N LYS A 17 23.55 -7.18 6.17
CA LYS A 17 24.51 -7.48 5.09
C LYS A 17 24.54 -6.37 4.03
N ILE A 18 23.36 -5.89 3.61
CA ILE A 18 23.25 -4.79 2.65
C ILE A 18 23.80 -3.49 3.24
N LEU A 19 23.45 -3.16 4.49
CA LEU A 19 23.95 -1.99 5.17
C LEU A 19 25.48 -1.93 5.22
N PHE A 20 26.14 -3.05 5.61
CA PHE A 20 27.60 -3.15 5.62
C PHE A 20 28.22 -2.94 4.24
N ALA A 21 27.60 -3.51 3.19
CA ALA A 21 28.05 -3.30 1.83
C ALA A 21 27.92 -1.83 1.37
N LEU A 22 26.87 -1.13 1.81
CA LEU A 22 26.62 0.27 1.48
C LEU A 22 27.54 1.25 2.22
N LYS A 23 27.87 0.98 3.48
CA LYS A 23 28.73 1.85 4.31
C LYS A 23 30.12 2.08 3.70
N LYS A 24 30.59 1.17 2.84
CA LYS A 24 31.85 1.35 2.08
C LYS A 24 31.77 2.53 1.09
N ASN A 25 30.59 2.87 0.60
CA ASN A 25 30.41 3.85 -0.45
C ASN A 25 29.60 5.10 -0.02
N ILE A 26 28.74 4.97 1.01
CA ILE A 26 27.87 6.05 1.49
C ILE A 26 27.90 6.10 3.01
N LYS A 27 28.23 7.28 3.55
CA LYS A 27 28.06 7.57 4.97
C LYS A 27 26.65 8.13 5.20
N SER A 28 25.94 7.56 6.19
CA SER A 28 24.67 8.11 6.64
C SER A 28 24.88 9.45 7.30
N VAL A 29 24.06 10.44 6.95
CA VAL A 29 24.07 11.77 7.56
C VAL A 29 22.84 11.96 8.46
N LYS A 30 22.82 13.01 9.30
CA LYS A 30 21.65 13.38 10.10
C LYS A 30 20.46 13.67 9.16
N ILE A 31 19.22 13.45 9.64
CA ILE A 31 17.99 13.65 8.84
C ILE A 31 17.93 15.08 8.27
N SER A 32 18.31 16.10 9.06
CA SER A 32 18.32 17.50 8.61
C SER A 32 19.22 17.74 7.39
N GLN A 33 20.34 17.03 7.32
CA GLN A 33 21.35 17.18 6.27
C GLN A 33 21.10 16.28 5.03
N ALA A 34 20.19 15.31 5.15
CA ALA A 34 19.91 14.36 4.08
C ALA A 34 19.06 14.98 2.98
N ASN A 35 19.34 14.65 1.72
CA ASN A 35 18.51 15.00 0.58
C ASN A 35 17.40 13.97 0.35
N PHE A 36 17.60 12.72 0.76
CA PHE A 36 16.65 11.64 0.65
C PHE A 36 16.94 10.54 1.71
N PHE A 37 15.99 9.63 1.86
CA PHE A 37 16.13 8.45 2.71
C PHE A 37 16.51 7.24 1.89
N ILE A 38 17.46 6.42 2.38
CA ILE A 38 17.68 5.05 1.91
C ILE A 38 17.01 4.13 2.93
N VAL A 39 16.09 3.30 2.46
CA VAL A 39 15.33 2.37 3.29
C VAL A 39 15.67 0.95 2.90
N ILE A 40 16.31 0.18 3.80
CA ILE A 40 16.74 -1.20 3.57
C ILE A 40 15.77 -2.12 4.33
N GLY A 41 15.03 -2.95 3.60
CA GLY A 41 14.01 -3.82 4.18
C GLY A 41 13.09 -4.40 3.12
N GLY A 42 11.91 -4.87 3.54
CA GLY A 42 10.80 -5.24 2.65
C GLY A 42 9.76 -4.12 2.53
N ASP A 43 8.70 -4.36 1.74
CA ASP A 43 7.61 -3.39 1.53
C ASP A 43 6.94 -2.98 2.85
N GLY A 44 6.71 -3.93 3.77
CA GLY A 44 6.11 -3.62 5.08
C GLY A 44 6.96 -2.64 5.91
N PHE A 45 8.30 -2.76 5.86
CA PHE A 45 9.19 -1.80 6.52
C PHE A 45 9.14 -0.44 5.79
N MET A 46 9.12 -0.43 4.46
CA MET A 46 8.95 0.80 3.68
C MET A 46 7.67 1.55 4.08
N LEU A 47 6.52 0.86 4.15
CA LEU A 47 5.24 1.47 4.56
C LEU A 47 5.34 2.12 5.96
N LYS A 48 5.99 1.44 6.91
CA LYS A 48 6.23 1.98 8.27
C LYS A 48 7.08 3.25 8.22
N ILE A 49 8.16 3.24 7.44
CA ILE A 49 9.06 4.39 7.29
C ILE A 49 8.37 5.56 6.60
N LEU A 50 7.64 5.32 5.52
CA LEU A 50 6.85 6.34 4.83
C LEU A 50 5.91 7.05 5.80
N LYS A 51 5.12 6.30 6.58
CA LYS A 51 4.18 6.86 7.59
C LYS A 51 4.90 7.62 8.70
N LYS A 52 6.10 7.21 9.10
CA LYS A 52 6.86 7.86 10.18
C LYS A 52 7.54 9.15 9.73
N PHE A 53 8.03 9.20 8.49
CA PHE A 53 8.92 10.27 8.02
C PHE A 53 8.34 11.18 6.94
N TYR A 54 7.03 11.10 6.62
CA TYR A 54 6.42 11.92 5.56
C TYR A 54 6.54 13.45 5.79
N ASN A 55 6.56 13.88 7.06
CA ASN A 55 6.66 15.30 7.41
C ASN A 55 7.97 15.94 6.96
N PHE A 56 9.04 15.15 6.76
CA PHE A 56 10.31 15.66 6.24
C PHE A 56 10.27 15.99 4.75
N LYS A 57 9.22 15.59 4.02
CA LYS A 57 9.01 15.89 2.59
C LYS A 57 10.21 15.49 1.71
N LYS A 58 10.99 14.49 2.11
CA LYS A 58 12.16 13.99 1.38
C LYS A 58 11.82 12.73 0.62
N PRO A 59 12.44 12.49 -0.57
CA PRO A 59 12.26 11.26 -1.32
C PRO A 59 12.78 10.01 -0.58
N PHE A 60 12.26 8.84 -0.95
CA PHE A 60 12.63 7.55 -0.38
C PHE A 60 13.14 6.61 -1.46
N TYR A 61 14.35 6.08 -1.28
CA TYR A 61 14.95 5.05 -2.11
C TYR A 61 14.95 3.73 -1.35
N GLY A 62 14.04 2.84 -1.71
CA GLY A 62 13.94 1.53 -1.09
C GLY A 62 14.94 0.54 -1.66
N ILE A 63 15.54 -0.29 -0.81
CA ILE A 63 16.41 -1.42 -1.17
C ILE A 63 15.80 -2.68 -0.59
N ASN A 64 15.41 -3.62 -1.47
CA ASN A 64 14.84 -4.88 -1.04
C ASN A 64 15.88 -5.79 -0.39
N SER A 65 15.61 -6.21 0.83
CA SER A 65 16.39 -7.22 1.56
C SER A 65 15.68 -8.57 1.65
N GLY A 66 14.43 -8.66 1.21
CA GLY A 66 13.63 -9.89 1.13
C GLY A 66 13.61 -10.49 -0.27
N SER A 67 12.72 -11.47 -0.47
CA SER A 67 12.56 -12.14 -1.77
C SER A 67 11.92 -11.21 -2.82
N TYR A 68 10.84 -10.51 -2.44
CA TYR A 68 10.07 -9.63 -3.33
C TYR A 68 9.80 -8.28 -2.66
N GLY A 69 9.69 -7.23 -3.49
CA GLY A 69 9.29 -5.91 -3.02
C GLY A 69 8.87 -5.04 -4.20
N PHE A 70 7.60 -4.61 -4.21
CA PHE A 70 7.05 -3.76 -5.26
C PHE A 70 7.47 -2.30 -5.10
N LEU A 71 7.57 -1.84 -3.84
CA LEU A 71 8.00 -0.48 -3.50
C LEU A 71 9.52 -0.32 -3.44
N MET A 72 10.28 -1.42 -3.56
CA MET A 72 11.71 -1.47 -3.33
C MET A 72 12.49 -1.67 -4.64
N ASN A 73 13.76 -1.25 -4.66
CA ASN A 73 14.71 -1.55 -5.73
C ASN A 73 15.49 -2.82 -5.40
N LYS A 74 15.87 -3.60 -6.43
CA LYS A 74 16.80 -4.72 -6.28
C LYS A 74 18.19 -4.18 -5.93
N PHE A 75 18.83 -4.75 -4.92
CA PHE A 75 20.21 -4.39 -4.54
C PHE A 75 21.21 -5.03 -5.50
N THR A 76 22.11 -4.23 -6.05
CA THR A 76 23.24 -4.69 -6.87
C THR A 76 24.50 -3.95 -6.43
N ARG A 77 25.39 -4.66 -5.71
CA ARG A 77 26.58 -4.06 -5.09
C ARG A 77 27.50 -3.34 -6.09
N LYS A 78 27.79 -3.99 -7.23
CA LYS A 78 28.71 -3.45 -8.26
C LYS A 78 28.24 -2.13 -8.88
N ASN A 79 26.94 -1.91 -8.99
CA ASN A 79 26.37 -0.77 -9.73
C ASN A 79 25.56 0.18 -8.85
N PHE A 80 25.67 0.08 -7.51
CA PHE A 80 24.82 0.84 -6.61
C PHE A 80 24.92 2.36 -6.84
N ILE A 81 26.15 2.91 -6.85
CA ILE A 81 26.35 4.35 -7.08
C ILE A 81 25.87 4.77 -8.47
N LYS A 82 26.17 3.97 -9.51
CA LYS A 82 25.70 4.21 -10.88
C LYS A 82 24.16 4.20 -10.96
N ASN A 83 23.51 3.34 -10.20
CA ASN A 83 22.05 3.28 -10.14
C ASN A 83 21.47 4.55 -9.48
N LEU A 84 22.10 5.08 -8.44
CA LEU A 84 21.68 6.33 -7.79
C LEU A 84 21.81 7.57 -8.68
N THR A 85 22.64 7.55 -9.72
CA THR A 85 22.73 8.65 -10.69
C THR A 85 21.69 8.54 -11.81
N LYS A 86 21.04 7.37 -11.97
CA LYS A 86 20.05 7.06 -13.00
C LYS A 86 18.72 6.63 -12.39
N ILE A 87 18.15 7.51 -11.57
CA ILE A 87 16.86 7.27 -10.90
C ILE A 87 15.75 8.07 -11.58
N HIS A 88 14.52 7.54 -11.49
CA HIS A 88 13.30 8.30 -11.74
C HIS A 88 12.46 8.31 -10.46
N SER A 89 11.61 9.32 -10.33
CA SER A 89 10.75 9.49 -9.17
C SER A 89 9.29 9.22 -9.53
N ILE A 90 8.59 8.51 -8.64
CA ILE A 90 7.16 8.33 -8.72
C ILE A 90 6.54 8.91 -7.45
N SER A 91 5.49 9.70 -7.64
CA SER A 91 4.75 10.30 -6.53
C SER A 91 3.47 9.53 -6.26
N ILE A 92 3.25 9.15 -5.00
CA ILE A 92 2.03 8.47 -4.56
C ILE A 92 1.38 9.26 -3.42
N ASN A 93 0.05 9.22 -3.37
CA ASN A 93 -0.75 9.81 -2.30
C ASN A 93 -1.46 8.69 -1.54
N PRO A 94 -1.50 8.73 -0.20
CA PRO A 94 -2.21 7.73 0.59
C PRO A 94 -3.73 7.94 0.53
N LEU A 95 -4.45 6.88 0.85
CA LEU A 95 -5.85 6.98 1.25
C LEU A 95 -5.93 7.58 2.65
N ILE A 96 -6.97 8.35 2.93
CA ILE A 96 -7.42 8.67 4.28
C ILE A 96 -8.69 7.89 4.57
N MET A 97 -8.69 7.17 5.67
CA MET A 97 -9.82 6.47 6.24
C MET A 97 -10.42 7.30 7.38
N SER A 98 -11.72 7.46 7.38
CA SER A 98 -12.49 7.99 8.53
C SER A 98 -13.59 6.99 8.86
N VAL A 99 -13.53 6.41 10.04
CA VAL A 99 -14.47 5.38 10.51
C VAL A 99 -15.29 5.91 11.66
N LYS A 100 -16.62 5.86 11.51
CA LYS A 100 -17.57 5.97 12.61
C LYS A 100 -17.86 4.56 13.13
N ASN A 101 -17.50 4.27 14.37
CA ASN A 101 -17.72 2.97 14.99
C ASN A 101 -19.12 2.86 15.63
N LYS A 102 -19.43 1.71 16.25
CA LYS A 102 -20.72 1.47 16.94
C LYS A 102 -20.99 2.49 18.05
N SER A 103 -19.97 2.92 18.79
CA SER A 103 -20.05 3.94 19.85
C SER A 103 -20.08 5.38 19.31
N ASN A 104 -20.32 5.58 18.01
CA ASN A 104 -20.33 6.87 17.32
C ASN A 104 -19.00 7.66 17.36
N GLN A 105 -17.91 7.07 17.85
CA GLN A 105 -16.60 7.66 17.82
C GLN A 105 -16.04 7.67 16.39
N ILE A 106 -15.33 8.75 16.03
CA ILE A 106 -14.68 8.88 14.74
C ILE A 106 -13.18 8.65 14.91
N LYS A 107 -12.66 7.62 14.23
CA LYS A 107 -11.22 7.34 14.14
C LYS A 107 -10.73 7.57 12.71
N LYS A 108 -9.53 8.16 12.59
CA LYS A 108 -8.91 8.47 11.29
C LYS A 108 -7.54 7.83 11.19
N SER A 109 -7.19 7.36 10.01
CA SER A 109 -5.85 6.85 9.68
C SER A 109 -5.58 6.99 8.20
N ILE A 110 -4.31 6.82 7.80
CA ILE A 110 -3.90 6.79 6.40
C ILE A 110 -3.45 5.37 6.01
N ALA A 111 -3.71 5.02 4.75
CA ALA A 111 -3.21 3.79 4.13
C ALA A 111 -2.46 4.12 2.85
N ILE A 112 -1.30 3.50 2.66
CA ILE A 112 -0.50 3.63 1.44
C ILE A 112 -0.94 2.59 0.42
N ASN A 113 -1.17 1.35 0.86
CA ASN A 113 -1.63 0.26 0.02
C ASN A 113 -3.16 0.25 -0.10
N GLU A 114 -3.86 -0.15 0.95
CA GLU A 114 -5.32 -0.32 0.90
C GLU A 114 -5.99 -0.08 2.25
N ILE A 115 -7.29 0.10 2.17
CA ILE A 115 -8.18 0.04 3.30
C ILE A 115 -9.07 -1.19 3.09
N SER A 116 -8.96 -2.18 3.98
CA SER A 116 -9.77 -3.39 3.97
C SER A 116 -10.86 -3.34 5.04
N ILE A 117 -12.04 -3.79 4.67
CA ILE A 117 -13.18 -3.97 5.55
C ILE A 117 -13.43 -5.46 5.63
N LEU A 118 -13.38 -6.03 6.85
CA LEU A 118 -13.45 -7.46 7.09
C LEU A 118 -14.53 -7.78 8.14
N ARG A 119 -15.25 -8.89 7.97
CA ARG A 119 -16.14 -9.41 9.00
C ARG A 119 -15.35 -9.79 10.25
N GLN A 120 -15.93 -9.56 11.43
CA GLN A 120 -15.35 -9.98 12.72
C GLN A 120 -15.72 -11.41 13.11
N GLY A 121 -16.88 -11.86 12.70
CA GLY A 121 -17.43 -13.14 13.13
C GLY A 121 -17.60 -14.14 11.98
N LYS A 122 -18.30 -15.24 12.27
CA LYS A 122 -18.58 -16.31 11.31
C LYS A 122 -19.56 -15.88 10.21
N GLN A 123 -20.43 -14.92 10.48
CA GLN A 123 -21.41 -14.43 9.50
C GLN A 123 -20.78 -13.47 8.50
N ALA A 124 -21.13 -13.61 7.22
CA ALA A 124 -20.68 -12.70 6.16
C ALA A 124 -21.09 -11.25 6.44
N ALA A 125 -20.24 -10.30 6.11
CA ALA A 125 -20.55 -8.88 6.17
C ALA A 125 -21.70 -8.53 5.21
N LYS A 126 -22.48 -7.50 5.57
CA LYS A 126 -23.58 -6.98 4.75
C LYS A 126 -23.37 -5.49 4.54
N LEU A 127 -22.86 -5.14 3.36
CA LEU A 127 -22.31 -3.82 3.10
C LEU A 127 -23.07 -3.10 2.00
N SER A 128 -23.19 -1.78 2.09
CA SER A 128 -23.50 -0.92 0.93
C SER A 128 -22.29 -0.10 0.56
N ILE A 129 -22.09 0.12 -0.74
CA ILE A 129 -20.92 0.82 -1.28
C ILE A 129 -21.39 1.92 -2.22
N ARG A 130 -20.88 3.14 -2.02
CA ARG A 130 -21.13 4.30 -2.88
C ARG A 130 -19.81 4.96 -3.25
N SER A 131 -19.76 5.54 -4.45
CA SER A 131 -18.69 6.41 -4.92
C SER A 131 -19.27 7.76 -5.31
N GLY A 132 -19.08 8.77 -4.47
CA GLY A 132 -19.78 10.06 -4.61
C GLY A 132 -21.29 9.86 -4.55
N LYS A 133 -21.99 10.30 -5.60
CA LYS A 133 -23.46 10.14 -5.75
C LYS A 133 -23.86 8.74 -6.27
N ASN A 134 -22.94 8.00 -6.90
CA ASN A 134 -23.22 6.73 -7.55
C ASN A 134 -23.25 5.57 -6.55
N ILE A 135 -24.27 4.72 -6.66
CA ILE A 135 -24.37 3.48 -5.89
C ILE A 135 -23.63 2.40 -6.67
N ILE A 136 -22.55 1.85 -6.07
CA ILE A 136 -21.79 0.71 -6.64
C ILE A 136 -22.48 -0.60 -6.27
N SER A 137 -22.86 -0.74 -5.00
CA SER A 137 -23.62 -1.90 -4.52
C SER A 137 -24.59 -1.47 -3.43
N LYS A 138 -25.87 -1.77 -3.62
CA LYS A 138 -26.89 -1.54 -2.58
C LYS A 138 -26.71 -2.52 -1.42
N LYS A 139 -26.28 -3.77 -1.72
CA LYS A 139 -26.13 -4.84 -0.74
C LYS A 139 -25.09 -5.86 -1.24
N LEU A 140 -23.90 -5.78 -0.71
CA LEU A 140 -22.86 -6.79 -0.87
C LEU A 140 -22.86 -7.70 0.35
N ILE A 141 -22.96 -9.02 0.13
CA ILE A 141 -22.76 -10.06 1.16
C ILE A 141 -21.45 -10.77 0.82
N SER A 142 -20.44 -10.64 1.70
CA SER A 142 -19.07 -11.10 1.44
C SER A 142 -18.30 -11.27 2.76
N ASP A 143 -17.09 -11.78 2.71
CA ASP A 143 -16.18 -11.71 3.86
C ASP A 143 -15.69 -10.28 4.10
N GLY A 144 -15.74 -9.44 3.07
CA GLY A 144 -15.35 -8.04 3.15
C GLY A 144 -15.23 -7.37 1.78
N VAL A 145 -14.64 -6.20 1.79
CA VAL A 145 -14.29 -5.42 0.60
C VAL A 145 -13.04 -4.61 0.91
N LEU A 146 -12.20 -4.38 -0.08
CA LEU A 146 -11.09 -3.46 0.06
C LEU A 146 -11.11 -2.35 -0.98
N VAL A 147 -10.48 -1.23 -0.64
CA VAL A 147 -10.24 -0.09 -1.52
C VAL A 147 -8.73 0.09 -1.60
N SER A 148 -8.18 -0.14 -2.79
CA SER A 148 -6.74 -0.11 -3.02
C SER A 148 -6.30 1.08 -3.84
N THR A 149 -5.13 1.62 -3.49
CA THR A 149 -4.36 2.55 -4.31
C THR A 149 -3.66 1.79 -5.45
N PRO A 150 -3.09 2.49 -6.44
CA PRO A 150 -2.18 1.87 -7.39
C PRO A 150 -1.00 1.15 -6.73
N ALA A 151 -0.42 1.71 -5.67
CA ALA A 151 0.69 1.08 -4.92
C ALA A 151 0.26 -0.22 -4.23
N GLY A 152 -0.96 -0.28 -3.70
CA GLY A 152 -1.53 -1.46 -3.04
C GLY A 152 -2.14 -2.47 -4.01
N SER A 153 -2.27 -2.14 -5.30
CA SER A 153 -2.92 -3.04 -6.26
C SER A 153 -2.22 -4.39 -6.42
N THR A 154 -0.93 -4.46 -6.08
CA THR A 154 -0.09 -5.65 -6.06
C THR A 154 0.05 -6.31 -4.68
N ALA A 155 -0.61 -5.74 -3.65
CA ALA A 155 -0.62 -6.28 -2.28
C ALA A 155 -1.89 -7.13 -2.05
N TYR A 156 -2.63 -6.90 -0.99
CA TYR A 156 -3.82 -7.69 -0.65
C TYR A 156 -4.88 -7.67 -1.76
N ASN A 157 -4.97 -6.55 -2.51
CA ASN A 157 -5.84 -6.46 -3.66
C ASN A 157 -5.58 -7.57 -4.71
N LEU A 158 -4.31 -7.87 -4.99
CA LEU A 158 -3.95 -8.95 -5.93
C LEU A 158 -4.35 -10.32 -5.38
N SER A 159 -4.17 -10.57 -4.09
CA SER A 159 -4.53 -11.83 -3.43
C SER A 159 -6.03 -12.12 -3.48
N VAL A 160 -6.88 -11.11 -3.58
CA VAL A 160 -8.33 -11.24 -3.75
C VAL A 160 -8.77 -11.03 -5.20
N HIS A 161 -7.86 -11.23 -6.15
CA HIS A 161 -8.09 -11.15 -7.60
C HIS A 161 -8.54 -9.76 -8.09
N GLY A 162 -8.15 -8.71 -7.39
CA GLY A 162 -8.38 -7.33 -7.81
C GLY A 162 -7.50 -6.93 -8.99
N PRO A 163 -7.87 -5.87 -9.73
CA PRO A 163 -7.09 -5.39 -10.86
C PRO A 163 -5.78 -4.77 -10.42
N ILE A 164 -4.72 -4.99 -11.21
CA ILE A 164 -3.45 -4.31 -11.06
C ILE A 164 -3.55 -2.93 -11.71
N LEU A 165 -3.10 -1.90 -10.99
CA LEU A 165 -3.11 -0.52 -11.44
C LEU A 165 -1.67 -0.01 -11.62
N ASN A 166 -1.39 0.73 -12.68
CA ASN A 166 -0.11 1.41 -12.84
C ASN A 166 0.09 2.44 -11.72
N LEU A 167 1.32 2.57 -11.19
CA LEU A 167 1.62 3.44 -10.04
C LEU A 167 1.25 4.91 -10.25
N ASP A 168 1.27 5.37 -11.49
CA ASP A 168 0.92 6.74 -11.88
C ASP A 168 -0.56 6.91 -12.24
N SER A 169 -1.34 5.83 -12.24
CA SER A 169 -2.76 5.89 -12.56
C SER A 169 -3.55 6.66 -11.49
N LYS A 170 -4.47 7.50 -11.96
CA LYS A 170 -5.37 8.29 -11.10
C LYS A 170 -6.66 7.52 -10.80
N LYS A 171 -6.51 6.24 -10.41
CA LYS A 171 -7.62 5.30 -10.20
C LYS A 171 -7.48 4.61 -8.85
N LEU A 172 -8.58 4.09 -8.32
CA LEU A 172 -8.66 3.24 -7.15
C LEU A 172 -9.40 1.97 -7.51
N ALA A 173 -9.00 0.84 -6.96
CA ALA A 173 -9.73 -0.41 -7.10
C ALA A 173 -10.63 -0.61 -5.87
N ILE A 174 -11.87 -1.04 -6.09
CA ILE A 174 -12.80 -1.53 -5.06
C ILE A 174 -13.01 -3.01 -5.34
N THR A 175 -12.50 -3.88 -4.49
CA THR A 175 -12.46 -5.32 -4.73
C THR A 175 -13.14 -6.06 -3.58
N PRO A 176 -14.15 -6.92 -3.85
CA PRO A 176 -14.79 -7.71 -2.81
C PRO A 176 -13.89 -8.85 -2.36
N ILE A 177 -14.04 -9.27 -1.12
CA ILE A 177 -13.37 -10.43 -0.54
C ILE A 177 -14.42 -11.54 -0.42
N SER A 178 -14.25 -12.64 -1.16
CA SER A 178 -15.16 -13.80 -1.18
C SER A 178 -16.64 -13.41 -1.32
N PRO A 179 -17.07 -12.76 -2.42
CA PRO A 179 -18.44 -12.28 -2.58
C PRO A 179 -19.44 -13.44 -2.73
N PHE A 180 -20.41 -13.50 -1.81
CA PHE A 180 -21.52 -14.45 -1.87
C PHE A 180 -22.72 -13.89 -2.65
N ARG A 181 -23.02 -12.60 -2.52
CA ARG A 181 -24.06 -11.86 -3.27
C ARG A 181 -23.64 -10.39 -3.48
N PRO A 182 -23.65 -9.87 -4.72
CA PRO A 182 -23.87 -10.59 -5.98
C PRO A 182 -22.76 -11.61 -6.25
N ARG A 183 -23.13 -12.77 -6.78
CA ARG A 183 -22.13 -13.79 -7.16
C ARG A 183 -21.26 -13.29 -8.29
N ARG A 184 -19.95 -13.68 -8.29
CA ARG A 184 -18.99 -13.36 -9.35
C ARG A 184 -18.75 -11.86 -9.56
N TRP A 185 -19.22 -11.00 -8.67
CA TRP A 185 -18.86 -9.58 -8.74
C TRP A 185 -17.38 -9.43 -8.44
N ARG A 186 -16.62 -8.94 -9.40
CA ARG A 186 -15.16 -8.79 -9.29
C ARG A 186 -14.73 -7.41 -8.77
N GLY A 187 -15.68 -6.54 -8.43
CA GLY A 187 -15.38 -5.16 -8.02
C GLY A 187 -15.44 -4.17 -9.18
N THR A 188 -14.85 -3.02 -8.97
CA THR A 188 -14.82 -1.93 -9.96
C THR A 188 -13.64 -1.01 -9.76
N ILE A 189 -13.29 -0.28 -10.79
CA ILE A 189 -12.28 0.78 -10.75
C ILE A 189 -13.01 2.12 -10.74
N VAL A 190 -12.57 3.02 -9.84
CA VAL A 190 -13.12 4.38 -9.72
C VAL A 190 -12.02 5.43 -9.83
N SER A 191 -12.39 6.68 -10.07
CA SER A 191 -11.44 7.79 -10.07
C SER A 191 -10.82 8.01 -8.69
N GLU A 192 -9.55 8.40 -8.60
CA GLU A 192 -8.90 8.82 -7.35
C GLU A 192 -9.59 10.03 -6.69
N ARG A 193 -10.38 10.80 -7.46
CA ARG A 193 -11.15 11.95 -6.94
C ARG A 193 -12.41 11.52 -6.19
N SER A 194 -12.77 10.26 -6.28
CA SER A 194 -13.99 9.74 -5.66
C SER A 194 -13.88 9.68 -4.15
N THR A 195 -14.95 10.05 -3.47
CA THR A 195 -15.16 9.71 -2.06
C THR A 195 -15.95 8.42 -2.00
N ILE A 196 -15.36 7.37 -1.45
CA ILE A 196 -15.98 6.06 -1.29
C ILE A 196 -16.58 5.99 0.10
N ILE A 197 -17.85 5.59 0.18
CA ILE A 197 -18.57 5.42 1.46
C ILE A 197 -19.06 3.98 1.53
N ILE A 198 -18.61 3.27 2.56
CA ILE A 198 -19.02 1.90 2.86
C ILE A 198 -19.79 1.92 4.17
N LYS A 199 -21.03 1.38 4.16
CA LYS A 199 -21.86 1.26 5.36
C LYS A 199 -22.08 -0.19 5.68
N ASN A 200 -21.94 -0.55 6.95
CA ASN A 200 -22.42 -1.81 7.47
C ASN A 200 -23.94 -1.73 7.64
N LEU A 201 -24.67 -2.59 6.94
CA LEU A 201 -26.14 -2.61 6.94
C LEU A 201 -26.73 -3.39 8.12
N ASP A 202 -25.87 -4.12 8.87
CA ASP A 202 -26.32 -4.97 9.97
C ASP A 202 -25.19 -5.05 11.03
N TYR A 203 -24.82 -3.89 11.57
CA TYR A 203 -23.63 -3.75 12.40
C TYR A 203 -23.74 -4.44 13.78
N ASP A 204 -24.94 -4.74 14.25
CA ASP A 204 -25.15 -5.46 15.51
C ASP A 204 -24.93 -6.97 15.36
N LYS A 205 -25.56 -7.58 14.34
CA LYS A 205 -25.44 -9.02 14.07
C LYS A 205 -24.20 -9.40 13.28
N ARG A 206 -23.70 -8.48 12.46
CA ARG A 206 -22.58 -8.69 11.50
C ARG A 206 -21.53 -7.63 11.66
N PRO A 207 -20.84 -7.59 12.81
CA PRO A 207 -19.81 -6.58 13.06
C PRO A 207 -18.66 -6.73 12.06
N ILE A 208 -18.05 -5.60 11.70
CA ILE A 208 -16.90 -5.53 10.78
C ILE A 208 -15.78 -4.70 11.38
N ASN A 209 -14.56 -4.96 10.93
CA ASN A 209 -13.37 -4.15 11.16
C ASN A 209 -13.04 -3.35 9.91
N ALA A 210 -12.47 -2.17 10.10
CA ALA A 210 -11.84 -1.39 9.03
C ALA A 210 -10.35 -1.25 9.32
N VAL A 211 -9.50 -1.63 8.37
CA VAL A 211 -8.05 -1.68 8.53
C VAL A 211 -7.39 -0.79 7.47
N ALA A 212 -6.55 0.15 7.89
CA ALA A 212 -5.74 1.00 7.02
C ALA A 212 -4.28 0.53 7.06
N ASP A 213 -3.84 -0.26 6.08
CA ASP A 213 -2.61 -1.07 6.08
C ASP A 213 -2.51 -1.94 7.36
N ASN A 214 -1.99 -1.40 8.46
CA ASN A 214 -1.81 -2.08 9.74
C ASN A 214 -2.56 -1.44 10.93
N PHE A 215 -3.40 -0.42 10.69
CA PHE A 215 -4.18 0.25 11.72
C PHE A 215 -5.63 -0.19 11.68
N GLU A 216 -6.09 -0.87 12.73
CA GLU A 216 -7.43 -1.45 12.81
C GLU A 216 -8.40 -0.60 13.65
N VAL A 217 -9.63 -0.50 13.17
CA VAL A 217 -10.79 0.03 13.91
C VAL A 217 -11.87 -1.04 13.94
N LYS A 218 -12.16 -1.55 15.13
CA LYS A 218 -13.21 -2.56 15.37
C LYS A 218 -14.61 -1.95 15.38
N HIS A 219 -15.63 -2.79 15.11
CA HIS A 219 -17.05 -2.41 15.12
C HIS A 219 -17.37 -1.20 14.25
N ALA A 220 -16.81 -1.18 13.04
CA ALA A 220 -17.03 -0.10 12.08
C ALA A 220 -18.49 -0.08 11.60
N LYS A 221 -19.11 1.10 11.55
CA LYS A 221 -20.48 1.33 11.10
C LYS A 221 -20.52 2.03 9.75
N VAL A 222 -19.77 3.13 9.63
CA VAL A 222 -19.65 3.90 8.39
C VAL A 222 -18.17 4.21 8.16
N ILE A 223 -17.68 3.86 6.99
CA ILE A 223 -16.31 4.10 6.58
C ILE A 223 -16.32 5.05 5.38
N ARG A 224 -15.61 6.16 5.50
CA ARG A 224 -15.37 7.12 4.41
C ARG A 224 -13.91 7.01 4.00
N ILE A 225 -13.67 6.87 2.70
CA ILE A 225 -12.35 6.66 2.11
C ILE A 225 -12.17 7.63 0.95
N GLN A 226 -11.03 8.31 0.89
CA GLN A 226 -10.65 9.18 -0.22
C GLN A 226 -9.13 9.35 -0.26
N ILE A 227 -8.58 9.78 -1.39
CA ILE A 227 -7.16 10.14 -1.48
C ILE A 227 -6.86 11.38 -0.64
N ASN A 228 -5.77 11.34 0.12
CA ASN A 228 -5.24 12.48 0.83
C ASN A 228 -4.21 13.23 -0.05
N LYS A 229 -4.65 14.26 -0.75
CA LYS A 229 -3.78 15.06 -1.63
C LYS A 229 -2.77 15.94 -0.88
N LYS A 230 -2.94 16.15 0.43
CA LYS A 230 -2.02 16.94 1.26
C LYS A 230 -0.74 16.18 1.60
N ILE A 231 -0.78 14.84 1.58
CA ILE A 231 0.37 13.96 1.82
C ILE A 231 0.83 13.40 0.49
N LYS A 232 2.11 13.59 0.19
CA LYS A 232 2.75 13.09 -1.01
C LYS A 232 4.03 12.36 -0.63
N PHE A 233 4.14 11.10 -1.02
CA PHE A 233 5.37 10.33 -0.92
C PHE A 233 6.05 10.30 -2.28
N VAL A 234 7.35 10.57 -2.31
CA VAL A 234 8.18 10.49 -3.52
C VAL A 234 9.06 9.26 -3.39
N LEU A 235 8.81 8.25 -4.21
CA LEU A 235 9.60 7.03 -4.29
C LEU A 235 10.61 7.13 -5.43
N LEU A 236 11.84 6.72 -5.16
CA LEU A 236 12.93 6.73 -6.13
C LEU A 236 13.20 5.32 -6.65
N TYR A 237 13.13 5.15 -7.95
CA TYR A 237 13.36 3.87 -8.63
C TYR A 237 14.54 3.93 -9.59
N ASN A 238 15.24 2.81 -9.73
CA ASN A 238 16.25 2.63 -10.78
C ASN A 238 15.60 2.69 -12.15
N LYS A 239 16.27 3.28 -13.14
CA LYS A 239 15.74 3.51 -14.50
C LYS A 239 15.13 2.25 -15.16
N ASN A 240 15.64 1.07 -14.86
CA ASN A 240 15.18 -0.21 -15.44
C ASN A 240 14.20 -0.98 -14.53
N SER A 241 13.73 -0.38 -13.44
CA SER A 241 12.80 -0.99 -12.51
C SER A 241 11.38 -0.57 -12.86
N SER A 242 10.62 -1.42 -13.58
CA SER A 242 9.20 -1.22 -13.81
C SER A 242 8.38 -2.15 -12.93
N LEU A 243 7.19 -1.68 -12.50
CA LEU A 243 6.23 -2.49 -11.75
C LEU A 243 5.77 -3.70 -12.57
N GLU A 244 5.54 -3.51 -13.88
CA GLU A 244 5.14 -4.56 -14.81
C GLU A 244 6.15 -5.72 -14.86
N LYS A 245 7.46 -5.40 -14.92
CA LYS A 245 8.52 -6.43 -14.87
C LYS A 245 8.50 -7.20 -13.56
N LYS A 246 8.26 -6.52 -12.44
CA LYS A 246 8.20 -7.16 -11.12
C LYS A 246 7.01 -8.11 -11.00
N ILE A 247 5.85 -7.72 -11.53
CA ILE A 247 4.64 -8.54 -11.56
C ILE A 247 4.86 -9.80 -12.43
N LYS A 248 5.40 -9.63 -13.65
CA LYS A 248 5.72 -10.76 -14.53
C LYS A 248 6.67 -11.76 -13.86
N ILE A 249 7.72 -11.28 -13.19
CA ILE A 249 8.66 -12.15 -12.46
C ILE A 249 7.94 -12.94 -11.36
N GLU A 250 7.05 -12.31 -10.59
CA GLU A 250 6.31 -12.98 -9.53
C GLU A 250 5.35 -14.06 -10.08
N GLN A 251 4.68 -13.78 -11.18
CA GLN A 251 3.79 -14.74 -11.85
C GLN A 251 4.57 -15.94 -12.41
N LEU A 252 5.71 -15.72 -13.07
CA LEU A 252 6.55 -16.77 -13.65
C LEU A 252 7.18 -17.71 -12.63
N ILE A 253 7.52 -17.22 -11.43
CA ILE A 253 8.13 -18.06 -10.39
C ILE A 253 7.13 -19.05 -9.78
N LYS A 254 5.83 -18.78 -9.83
CA LYS A 254 4.79 -19.75 -9.41
C LYS A 254 4.72 -20.96 -10.32
N GLU A 255 5.07 -20.82 -11.59
CA GLU A 255 5.03 -21.93 -12.58
C GLU A 255 6.26 -22.83 -12.51
N THR A 256 7.43 -22.30 -12.09
CA THR A 256 8.68 -23.07 -12.07
C THR A 256 8.97 -23.84 -10.76
N LYS A 257 8.17 -23.63 -9.70
CA LYS A 257 8.33 -24.36 -8.42
C LYS A 257 7.47 -25.62 -8.31
N ASN A 258 6.68 -25.94 -9.31
CA ASN A 258 5.81 -27.12 -9.36
C ASN A 258 6.32 -28.21 -10.35
N ASN A 259 7.60 -28.16 -10.76
CA ASN A 259 8.26 -29.23 -11.52
C ASN A 259 9.43 -29.81 -10.72
#